data_e47cfac2a5ac5c145f5ea53a824ea13c
#
_entry.id   e47cfac2a5ac5c145f5ea53a824ea13c
#
_cell.length_a   1.000
_cell.length_b   1.000
_cell.length_c   1.000
_cell.angle_alpha   90.00
_cell.angle_beta   90.00
_cell.angle_gamma   90.00
#
_symmetry.space_group_name_H-M   'P 1'
#
loop_
_entity.id
_entity.type
_entity.pdbx_description
1 polymer ?
#
loop_
_entity_poly.entity_id
_entity_poly.type
_entity_poly.pdbx_seq_one_letter_code
_entity_poly.pdbx_strand_id
1 'polypeptide(L)'
;MRNALSKRFLDELTAFRKQLHREPEVGFNVTATADLISGILTKAGLAVSRDIGKNGVVASLNKGSGVDPIGFRADMDALPIDEANYFSHASVHAGKFHVCEIGRAHV
;
A
#
# COMPACT_ATOMS: atom_id res chain seq x y z
N MET A 1 -21.49 15.76 10.11
CA MET A 1 -20.68 15.15 11.18
C MET A 1 -19.31 14.79 10.63
N ARG A 2 -18.26 15.27 11.26
CA ARG A 2 -16.90 14.92 10.86
C ARG A 2 -16.49 13.64 11.59
N ASN A 3 -16.32 12.54 10.87
CA ASN A 3 -15.62 11.39 11.38
C ASN A 3 -14.12 11.66 11.25
N ALA A 4 -13.56 12.35 12.23
CA ALA A 4 -12.11 12.52 12.27
C ALA A 4 -11.46 11.19 12.62
N LEU A 5 -10.49 10.77 11.81
CA LEU A 5 -9.63 9.65 12.16
C LEU A 5 -8.86 9.99 13.44
N SER A 6 -8.70 9.02 14.33
CA SER A 6 -7.93 9.26 15.55
C SER A 6 -6.47 9.57 15.20
N LYS A 7 -5.82 10.41 16.03
CA LYS A 7 -4.39 10.71 15.87
C LYS A 7 -3.56 9.43 15.86
N ARG A 8 -3.87 8.46 16.70
CA ARG A 8 -3.19 7.18 16.74
C ARG A 8 -3.26 6.45 15.40
N PHE A 9 -4.44 6.41 14.79
CA PHE A 9 -4.63 5.76 13.49
C PHE A 9 -3.85 6.46 12.38
N LEU A 10 -3.83 7.80 12.39
CA LEU A 10 -3.05 8.59 11.44
C LEU A 10 -1.54 8.36 11.61
N ASP A 11 -1.07 8.26 12.84
CA ASP A 11 0.33 7.96 13.15
C ASP A 11 0.71 6.55 12.66
N GLU A 12 -0.17 5.57 12.85
CA GLU A 12 0.01 4.19 12.35
C GLU A 12 0.08 4.16 10.82
N LEU A 13 -0.80 4.87 10.11
CA LEU A 13 -0.77 4.99 8.66
C LEU A 13 0.52 5.66 8.17
N THR A 14 0.96 6.70 8.84
CA THR A 14 2.20 7.40 8.52
C THR A 14 3.41 6.49 8.68
N ALA A 15 3.48 5.75 9.78
CA ALA A 15 4.54 4.78 10.03
C ALA A 15 4.55 3.68 8.96
N PHE A 16 3.40 3.18 8.59
CA PHE A 16 3.23 2.18 7.54
C PHE A 16 3.70 2.69 6.18
N ARG A 17 3.29 3.90 5.80
CA ARG A 17 3.74 4.54 4.56
C ARG A 17 5.27 4.66 4.51
N LYS A 18 5.87 5.11 5.61
CA LYS A 18 7.34 5.25 5.70
C LYS A 18 8.06 3.91 5.63
N GLN A 19 7.49 2.86 6.21
CA GLN A 19 8.02 1.51 6.12
C GLN A 19 8.05 1.02 4.68
N LEU A 20 6.95 1.16 3.94
CA LEU A 20 6.88 0.80 2.53
C LEU A 20 7.87 1.61 1.68
N HIS A 21 7.99 2.89 1.96
CA HIS A 21 8.89 3.79 1.24
C HIS A 21 10.37 3.39 1.44
N ARG A 22 10.72 2.94 2.64
CA ARG A 22 12.08 2.52 2.97
C ARG A 22 12.47 1.23 2.26
N GLU A 23 11.53 0.30 2.09
CA GLU A 23 11.74 -1.04 1.52
C GLU A 23 10.97 -1.21 0.21
N PRO A 24 11.29 -0.45 -0.85
CA PRO A 24 10.55 -0.50 -2.10
C PRO A 24 10.82 -1.77 -2.89
N GLU A 25 9.79 -2.30 -3.50
CA GLU A 25 9.86 -3.43 -4.43
C GLU A 25 9.27 -3.02 -5.78
N VAL A 26 9.83 -3.53 -6.88
CA VAL A 26 9.52 -3.09 -8.24
C VAL A 26 8.84 -4.19 -9.05
N GLY A 27 7.86 -3.82 -9.86
CA GLY A 27 7.18 -4.70 -10.80
C GLY A 27 6.42 -5.82 -10.09
N PHE A 28 6.64 -7.05 -10.49
CA PHE A 28 6.04 -8.22 -9.86
C PHE A 28 6.84 -8.78 -8.69
N ASN A 29 7.97 -8.19 -8.34
CA ASN A 29 8.78 -8.59 -7.20
C ASN A 29 8.34 -7.84 -5.94
N VAL A 30 7.07 -7.98 -5.56
CA VAL A 30 6.42 -7.28 -4.45
C VAL A 30 5.97 -8.22 -3.34
N THR A 31 6.66 -9.34 -3.17
CA THR A 31 6.26 -10.38 -2.21
C THR A 31 6.26 -9.87 -0.77
N ALA A 32 7.29 -9.18 -0.34
CA ALA A 32 7.36 -8.65 1.03
C ALA A 32 6.31 -7.57 1.27
N THR A 33 6.08 -6.70 0.30
CA THR A 33 5.01 -5.69 0.35
C THR A 33 3.64 -6.36 0.44
N ALA A 34 3.38 -7.37 -0.39
CA ALA A 34 2.12 -8.11 -0.37
C ALA A 34 1.90 -8.84 0.96
N ASP A 35 2.95 -9.43 1.53
CA ASP A 35 2.90 -10.09 2.85
C ASP A 35 2.52 -9.10 3.95
N LEU A 36 3.15 -7.93 3.96
CA LEU A 36 2.90 -6.89 4.94
C LEU A 36 1.45 -6.37 4.85
N ILE A 37 1.00 -6.05 3.65
CA ILE A 37 -0.37 -5.57 3.40
C ILE A 37 -1.40 -6.63 3.80
N SER A 38 -1.19 -7.88 3.37
CA SER A 38 -2.08 -9.00 3.71
C SER A 38 -2.19 -9.21 5.22
N GLY A 39 -1.08 -9.11 5.94
CA GLY A 39 -1.06 -9.22 7.39
C GLY A 39 -1.88 -8.13 8.07
N ILE A 40 -1.74 -6.89 7.63
CA ILE A 40 -2.49 -5.75 8.17
C ILE A 40 -3.99 -5.90 7.90
N LEU A 41 -4.37 -6.25 6.67
CA LEU A 41 -5.78 -6.39 6.29
C LEU A 41 -6.43 -7.58 7.01
N THR A 42 -5.74 -8.70 7.14
CA THR A 42 -6.22 -9.86 7.90
C THR A 42 -6.43 -9.50 9.37
N LYS A 43 -5.49 -8.78 9.96
CA LYS A 43 -5.56 -8.33 11.35
C LYS A 43 -6.72 -7.36 11.58
N ALA A 44 -7.08 -6.58 10.56
CA ALA A 44 -8.24 -5.70 10.59
C ALA A 44 -9.57 -6.44 10.40
N GLY A 45 -9.56 -7.74 10.17
CA GLY A 45 -10.76 -8.56 10.06
C GLY A 45 -11.33 -8.70 8.65
N LEU A 46 -10.58 -8.31 7.61
CA LEU A 46 -11.03 -8.47 6.23
C LEU A 46 -10.75 -9.89 5.72
N ALA A 47 -11.57 -10.36 4.78
CA ALA A 47 -11.31 -11.59 4.04
C ALA A 47 -10.29 -11.30 2.94
N VAL A 48 -9.09 -11.87 3.07
CA VAL A 48 -7.95 -11.58 2.19
C VAL A 48 -7.68 -12.75 1.25
N SER A 49 -7.53 -12.44 -0.04
CA SER A 49 -7.10 -13.38 -1.08
C SER A 49 -5.77 -12.91 -1.66
N ARG A 50 -4.83 -13.85 -1.82
CA ARG A 50 -3.48 -13.60 -2.30
C ARG A 50 -3.29 -14.07 -3.73
N ASP A 51 -2.20 -13.61 -4.33
CA ASP A 51 -1.72 -14.06 -5.65
C ASP A 51 -2.73 -13.87 -6.78
N ILE A 52 -3.53 -12.82 -6.68
CA ILE A 52 -4.45 -12.43 -7.75
C ILE A 52 -3.65 -11.69 -8.82
N GLY A 53 -3.68 -12.18 -10.05
CA GLY A 53 -2.88 -11.60 -11.13
C GLY A 53 -1.38 -11.62 -10.85
N LYS A 54 -0.86 -12.68 -10.30
CA LYS A 54 0.50 -13.00 -9.81
C LYS A 54 0.72 -12.63 -8.34
N ASN A 55 0.77 -11.34 -7.98
CA ASN A 55 1.13 -10.91 -6.62
C ASN A 55 0.08 -10.03 -5.96
N GLY A 56 -1.05 -9.81 -6.64
CA GLY A 56 -2.10 -8.94 -6.13
C GLY A 56 -2.74 -9.43 -4.85
N VAL A 57 -3.19 -8.51 -4.04
CA VAL A 57 -3.91 -8.75 -2.80
C VAL A 57 -5.31 -8.16 -2.94
N VAL A 58 -6.33 -8.97 -2.71
CA VAL A 58 -7.73 -8.53 -2.69
C VAL A 58 -8.29 -8.78 -1.31
N ALA A 59 -8.89 -7.78 -0.72
CA ALA A 59 -9.55 -7.89 0.58
C ALA A 59 -11.00 -7.42 0.47
N SER A 60 -11.88 -8.14 1.13
CA SER A 60 -13.32 -7.84 1.12
C SER A 60 -13.83 -7.61 2.53
N LEU A 61 -14.66 -6.58 2.68
CA LEU A 61 -15.38 -6.28 3.91
C LEU A 61 -16.86 -6.23 3.60
N ASN A 62 -17.60 -7.14 4.19
CA ASN A 62 -19.05 -7.19 4.04
C ASN A 62 -19.73 -6.55 5.26
N LYS A 63 -20.48 -5.49 5.02
CA LYS A 63 -21.28 -4.82 6.05
C LYS A 63 -22.65 -4.44 5.48
N GLY A 64 -23.68 -4.69 6.28
CA GLY A 64 -25.04 -4.40 5.87
C GLY A 64 -25.59 -5.39 4.84
N SER A 65 -26.67 -5.00 4.17
CA SER A 65 -27.45 -5.82 3.24
C SER A 65 -27.47 -5.27 1.81
N GLY A 66 -26.65 -4.27 1.52
CA GLY A 66 -26.54 -3.70 0.19
C GLY A 66 -25.96 -4.68 -0.81
N VAL A 67 -26.33 -4.54 -2.09
CA VAL A 67 -25.90 -5.43 -3.18
C VAL A 67 -24.80 -4.81 -4.05
N ASP A 68 -24.59 -3.50 -3.94
CA ASP A 68 -23.63 -2.78 -4.77
C ASP A 68 -22.30 -2.58 -4.01
N PRO A 69 -21.22 -3.20 -4.46
CA PRO A 69 -19.92 -3.03 -3.82
C PRO A 69 -19.25 -1.71 -4.23
N ILE A 70 -18.37 -1.21 -3.36
CA ILE A 70 -17.44 -0.13 -3.66
C ILE A 70 -16.04 -0.72 -3.72
N GLY A 71 -15.31 -0.45 -4.79
CA GLY A 71 -13.94 -0.91 -4.95
C GLY A 71 -12.94 0.22 -4.77
N PHE A 72 -11.83 -0.09 -4.08
CA PHE A 72 -10.66 0.76 -3.97
C PHE A 72 -9.46 0.04 -4.56
N ARG A 73 -8.61 0.76 -5.27
CA ARG A 73 -7.38 0.21 -5.85
C ARG A 73 -6.18 1.05 -5.44
N ALA A 74 -5.09 0.37 -5.10
CA ALA A 74 -3.80 0.98 -4.88
C ALA A 74 -2.71 0.07 -5.45
N ASP A 75 -1.71 0.66 -6.07
CA ASP A 75 -0.54 -0.07 -6.56
C ASP A 75 0.44 -0.34 -5.41
N MET A 76 1.14 -1.47 -5.49
CA MET A 76 2.11 -1.89 -4.47
C MET A 76 3.55 -1.66 -4.91
N ASP A 77 3.80 -1.50 -6.20
CA ASP A 77 5.15 -1.41 -6.74
C ASP A 77 5.73 -0.01 -6.65
N ALA A 78 7.05 0.02 -6.53
CA ALA A 78 7.86 1.22 -6.66
C ALA A 78 8.38 1.36 -8.10
N LEU A 79 9.05 2.45 -8.39
CA LEU A 79 9.69 2.68 -9.69
C LEU A 79 11.20 2.42 -9.63
N PRO A 80 11.81 1.96 -10.74
CA PRO A 80 13.25 1.69 -10.81
C PRO A 80 14.05 2.97 -11.06
N ILE A 81 13.96 3.93 -10.13
CA ILE A 81 14.68 5.20 -10.17
C ILE A 81 15.36 5.48 -8.84
N ASP A 82 16.40 6.30 -8.86
CA ASP A 82 17.12 6.69 -7.65
C ASP A 82 16.40 7.79 -6.89
N GLU A 83 16.33 7.62 -5.57
CA GLU A 83 15.81 8.63 -4.68
C GLU A 83 16.88 9.66 -4.31
N ALA A 84 16.56 10.94 -4.45
CA ALA A 84 17.45 12.05 -4.10
C ALA A 84 17.17 12.64 -2.70
N ASN A 85 16.33 12.01 -1.90
CA ASN A 85 15.98 12.46 -0.56
C ASN A 85 16.96 11.93 0.49
N TYR A 86 17.09 12.67 1.60
CA TYR A 86 17.98 12.33 2.70
C TYR A 86 17.28 12.19 4.05
N PHE A 87 15.96 12.09 4.07
CA PHE A 87 15.22 11.90 5.33
C PHE A 87 15.39 10.47 5.87
N SER A 88 15.03 10.25 7.13
CA SER A 88 15.25 8.99 7.85
C SER A 88 14.51 7.79 7.25
N HIS A 89 13.43 8.01 6.50
CA HIS A 89 12.67 6.95 5.83
C HIS A 89 12.96 6.84 4.33
N ALA A 90 14.08 7.41 3.86
CA ALA A 90 14.51 7.24 2.47
C ALA A 90 14.71 5.76 2.13
N SER A 91 14.58 5.41 0.85
CA SER A 91 14.80 4.05 0.37
C SER A 91 16.18 3.53 0.78
N VAL A 92 16.23 2.32 1.31
CA VAL A 92 17.49 1.63 1.61
C VAL A 92 18.05 0.87 0.39
N HIS A 93 17.29 0.86 -0.70
CA HIS A 93 17.67 0.20 -1.95
C HIS A 93 17.98 1.22 -3.04
N ALA A 94 19.22 1.30 -3.48
CA ALA A 94 19.60 2.14 -4.61
C ALA A 94 18.83 1.73 -5.87
N GLY A 95 18.40 2.72 -6.66
CA GLY A 95 17.69 2.49 -7.91
C GLY A 95 16.23 2.12 -7.78
N LYS A 96 15.65 2.23 -6.59
CA LYS A 96 14.23 1.97 -6.35
C LYS A 96 13.67 2.95 -5.33
N PHE A 97 12.53 3.58 -5.61
CA PHE A 97 11.76 4.24 -4.57
C PHE A 97 10.32 4.49 -4.95
N HIS A 98 9.46 4.68 -3.95
CA HIS A 98 8.08 5.08 -4.13
C HIS A 98 8.01 6.59 -4.38
N VAL A 99 7.67 6.95 -5.59
CA VAL A 99 7.51 8.34 -6.03
C VAL A 99 6.03 8.65 -6.20
N CYS A 100 5.68 9.94 -6.12
CA CYS A 100 4.32 10.38 -6.41
C CYS A 100 3.99 10.09 -7.88
N GLU A 101 2.95 9.30 -8.10
CA GLU A 101 2.51 8.88 -9.43
C GLU A 101 1.32 9.68 -9.97
N ILE A 102 1.01 10.82 -9.35
CA ILE A 102 -0.06 11.69 -9.85
C ILE A 102 0.28 12.12 -11.28
N GLY A 103 -0.62 11.83 -12.20
CA GLY A 103 -0.43 12.11 -13.62
C GLY A 103 0.27 11.02 -14.43
N ARG A 104 0.71 9.93 -13.81
CA ARG A 104 1.34 8.79 -14.50
C ARG A 104 0.49 8.25 -15.64
N ALA A 105 -0.82 8.23 -15.49
CA ALA A 105 -1.75 7.75 -16.50
C ALA A 105 -1.86 8.68 -17.72
N HIS A 106 -1.26 9.85 -17.68
CA HIS A 106 -1.29 10.85 -18.76
C HIS A 106 -0.01 10.87 -19.62
N VAL A 107 0.89 9.94 -19.36
CA VAL A 107 2.17 9.83 -20.07
C VAL A 107 2.01 8.96 -21.32
#